data_c98fae8b0c88c2abbe00a9fb6bb7f8b2
#
_entry.id   c98fae8b0c88c2abbe00a9fb6bb7f8b2
#
_cell.length_a   1.000
_cell.length_b   1.000
_cell.length_c   1.000
_cell.angle_alpha   90.00
_cell.angle_beta   90.00
_cell.angle_gamma   90.00
#
_symmetry.space_group_name_H-M   'P 1'
#
loop_
_entity.id
_entity.type
_entity.pdbx_description
1 polymer ?
#
loop_
_entity_poly.entity_id
_entity_poly.type
_entity_poly.pdbx_seq_one_letter_code
_entity_poly.pdbx_strand_id
1 'polypeptide(L)'
;MSDKLPADFLWGGAVAAHQVEGGWNEGGKGPSIVDVLTGGAHGVDREITDGIIPGKHYPNHQATDFYHHYKDDIALFAEMGFKCFRTSIAWTRIFPKGDELTPNEAGLKFYDDMFDELLKHGIEPVITLSHFEMPLHLVKQYGGWLNRELIDLFVRYSEVVLKRYKHKVKYWMTFNEINNQRNWRKPLYGYSNSGVIFTDHEKPEEVMYQVLHHQFVASARVVKLGHQINPDFKIGCMLAMVPLYPWSCHPDDVMYAQKAMQERYLFGDVHMRGAYPSYIKKEWQRRGFNIEMQPGDEQILREGCTDYLGFSYYMSNAVEYATATQTAGTALEAFPGSRKNPHVQASDWGWQIDPVGLRYTLNALYERYQKPLFIVENGFGAVDKVEANGEINDDYRIRYLSEHIAQMKKAVLEDGVDLMGFTPWGCLDCVSFGTGQYSKRYGFIYVDRNDDETGNFARSKKKSFDWYKQVIASNGEQL
;
A
#
# COMPACT_ATOMS: atom_id res chain seq x y z
N MET A 1 3.07 -20.87 26.41
CA MET A 1 2.92 -19.87 25.34
C MET A 1 2.38 -18.61 26.00
N SER A 2 2.77 -17.43 25.54
CA SER A 2 2.28 -16.17 26.12
C SER A 2 0.80 -16.00 25.73
N ASP A 3 -0.03 -15.61 26.67
CA ASP A 3 -1.44 -15.25 26.41
C ASP A 3 -1.58 -13.79 25.93
N LYS A 4 -0.46 -13.11 25.65
CA LYS A 4 -0.40 -11.70 25.26
C LYS A 4 0.47 -11.51 24.03
N LEU A 5 0.15 -10.49 23.23
CA LEU A 5 1.00 -10.06 22.13
C LEU A 5 2.41 -9.72 22.62
N PRO A 6 3.45 -9.86 21.77
CA PRO A 6 4.82 -9.46 22.12
C PRO A 6 4.88 -8.04 22.67
N ALA A 7 5.76 -7.79 23.63
CA ALA A 7 5.91 -6.46 24.24
C ALA A 7 6.46 -5.41 23.25
N ASP A 8 7.17 -5.86 22.24
CA ASP A 8 7.74 -5.07 21.14
C ASP A 8 6.84 -5.01 19.90
N PHE A 9 5.57 -5.42 20.01
CA PHE A 9 4.60 -5.35 18.92
C PHE A 9 4.45 -3.91 18.41
N LEU A 10 4.60 -3.72 17.11
CA LEU A 10 4.63 -2.41 16.47
C LEU A 10 3.21 -1.88 16.21
N TRP A 11 2.60 -1.31 17.24
CA TRP A 11 1.37 -0.54 17.09
C TRP A 11 1.64 0.81 16.47
N GLY A 12 0.85 1.23 15.49
CA GLY A 12 1.01 2.55 14.89
C GLY A 12 -0.11 2.90 13.94
N GLY A 13 0.22 3.71 12.94
CA GLY A 13 -0.67 4.11 11.88
C GLY A 13 0.08 4.27 10.57
N ALA A 14 -0.67 4.31 9.46
CA ALA A 14 -0.12 4.35 8.12
C ALA A 14 -0.75 5.45 7.26
N VAL A 15 0.07 6.06 6.43
CA VAL A 15 -0.31 6.97 5.35
C VAL A 15 0.62 6.77 4.15
N ALA A 16 0.37 7.47 3.04
CA ALA A 16 1.28 7.60 1.91
C ALA A 16 1.59 9.06 1.65
N ALA A 17 2.82 9.35 1.23
CA ALA A 17 3.28 10.71 0.99
C ALA A 17 2.31 11.52 0.11
N HIS A 18 1.96 11.01 -1.06
CA HIS A 18 1.09 11.72 -2.00
C HIS A 18 -0.34 11.96 -1.51
N GLN A 19 -0.81 11.20 -0.51
CA GLN A 19 -2.17 11.30 0.00
C GLN A 19 -2.29 12.27 1.18
N VAL A 20 -1.15 12.67 1.78
CA VAL A 20 -1.15 13.56 2.96
C VAL A 20 -0.23 14.76 2.83
N GLU A 21 0.93 14.64 2.17
CA GLU A 21 1.96 15.67 2.23
C GLU A 21 1.51 17.02 1.65
N GLY A 22 0.97 17.04 0.45
CA GLY A 22 0.82 18.32 -0.25
C GLY A 22 2.18 18.90 -0.62
N GLY A 23 2.29 20.23 -0.72
CA GLY A 23 3.55 20.87 -1.10
C GLY A 23 4.12 20.29 -2.41
N TRP A 24 3.26 19.96 -3.37
CA TRP A 24 3.56 19.15 -4.55
C TRP A 24 4.63 19.75 -5.46
N ASN A 25 4.84 21.07 -5.39
CA ASN A 25 5.85 21.82 -6.15
C ASN A 25 6.79 22.64 -5.25
N GLU A 26 6.85 22.30 -3.97
CA GLU A 26 7.71 22.96 -2.99
C GLU A 26 9.01 22.20 -2.72
N GLY A 27 10.02 22.88 -2.20
CA GLY A 27 11.30 22.26 -1.86
C GLY A 27 12.03 21.61 -3.03
N GLY A 28 11.79 22.06 -4.26
CA GLY A 28 12.39 21.50 -5.47
C GLY A 28 11.77 20.18 -5.94
N LYS A 29 10.62 19.75 -5.39
CA LYS A 29 9.92 18.56 -5.83
C LYS A 29 9.47 18.70 -7.29
N GLY A 30 9.73 17.65 -8.07
CA GLY A 30 9.19 17.52 -9.42
C GLY A 30 7.79 16.88 -9.47
N PRO A 31 7.08 16.96 -10.60
CA PRO A 31 5.79 16.31 -10.76
C PRO A 31 5.93 14.79 -10.81
N SER A 32 5.06 14.10 -10.05
CA SER A 32 4.91 12.66 -10.10
C SER A 32 3.68 12.25 -10.92
N ILE A 33 3.54 10.95 -11.18
CA ILE A 33 2.39 10.41 -11.90
C ILE A 33 1.06 10.62 -11.16
N VAL A 34 1.08 10.77 -9.84
CA VAL A 34 -0.14 11.05 -9.06
C VAL A 34 -0.53 12.52 -9.09
N ASP A 35 0.39 13.41 -9.43
CA ASP A 35 0.10 14.85 -9.59
C ASP A 35 -0.71 15.14 -10.86
N VAL A 36 -0.86 14.17 -11.76
CA VAL A 36 -1.71 14.25 -12.95
C VAL A 36 -2.99 13.39 -12.85
N LEU A 37 -3.34 12.94 -11.64
CA LEU A 37 -4.61 12.25 -11.37
C LEU A 37 -5.65 13.25 -10.86
N THR A 38 -6.72 13.42 -11.60
CA THR A 38 -7.83 14.31 -11.19
C THR A 38 -8.58 13.76 -9.98
N GLY A 39 -9.37 14.60 -9.31
CA GLY A 39 -10.40 14.12 -8.41
C GLY A 39 -11.45 13.29 -9.16
N GLY A 40 -11.97 12.28 -8.50
CA GLY A 40 -13.12 11.48 -8.92
C GLY A 40 -14.19 11.52 -7.84
N ALA A 41 -15.05 10.50 -7.79
CA ALA A 41 -16.06 10.31 -6.78
C ALA A 41 -16.44 8.83 -6.66
N HIS A 42 -17.34 8.49 -5.74
CA HIS A 42 -17.92 7.15 -5.72
C HIS A 42 -18.63 6.86 -7.05
N GLY A 43 -18.14 5.85 -7.78
CA GLY A 43 -18.65 5.50 -9.11
C GLY A 43 -18.16 6.39 -10.26
N VAL A 44 -17.26 7.32 -10.01
CA VAL A 44 -16.63 8.19 -11.03
C VAL A 44 -15.11 7.99 -10.96
N ASP A 45 -14.53 7.46 -12.02
CA ASP A 45 -13.10 7.20 -12.10
C ASP A 45 -12.29 8.50 -12.15
N ARG A 46 -11.08 8.47 -11.60
CA ARG A 46 -10.09 9.53 -11.75
C ARG A 46 -9.54 9.51 -13.16
N GLU A 47 -9.32 10.69 -13.73
CA GLU A 47 -8.69 10.84 -15.04
C GLU A 47 -7.17 10.95 -14.91
N ILE A 48 -6.45 10.26 -15.78
CA ILE A 48 -5.00 10.41 -15.97
C ILE A 48 -4.82 11.46 -17.05
N THR A 49 -4.30 12.65 -16.71
CA THR A 49 -4.14 13.73 -17.69
C THR A 49 -2.72 13.78 -18.28
N ASP A 50 -2.59 14.32 -19.50
CA ASP A 50 -1.29 14.58 -20.11
C ASP A 50 -0.67 15.87 -19.54
N GLY A 51 -0.06 15.73 -18.36
CA GLY A 51 0.44 16.85 -17.58
C GLY A 51 -0.67 17.56 -16.77
N ILE A 52 -0.30 18.67 -16.15
CA ILE A 52 -1.21 19.46 -15.32
C ILE A 52 -2.00 20.42 -16.21
N ILE A 53 -3.31 20.25 -16.25
CA ILE A 53 -4.22 21.05 -17.08
C ILE A 53 -4.84 22.14 -16.20
N PRO A 54 -4.68 23.43 -16.57
CA PRO A 54 -5.31 24.53 -15.82
C PRO A 54 -6.83 24.36 -15.70
N GLY A 55 -7.35 24.60 -14.49
CA GLY A 55 -8.78 24.49 -14.19
C GLY A 55 -9.28 23.08 -13.85
N LYS A 56 -8.45 22.05 -13.95
CA LYS A 56 -8.78 20.72 -13.41
C LYS A 56 -8.38 20.63 -11.93
N HIS A 57 -9.16 19.86 -11.19
CA HIS A 57 -8.92 19.61 -9.77
C HIS A 57 -7.98 18.42 -9.59
N TYR A 58 -6.87 18.65 -8.86
CA TYR A 58 -5.87 17.63 -8.52
C TYR A 58 -5.73 17.55 -6.99
N PRO A 59 -6.48 16.70 -6.30
CA PRO A 59 -6.56 16.72 -4.84
C PRO A 59 -5.22 16.42 -4.16
N ASN A 60 -4.34 15.64 -4.78
CA ASN A 60 -3.04 15.32 -4.23
C ASN A 60 -2.06 16.51 -4.20
N HIS A 61 -2.32 17.61 -4.93
CA HIS A 61 -1.44 18.78 -4.90
C HIS A 61 -1.35 19.41 -3.51
N GLN A 62 -2.47 19.54 -2.81
CA GLN A 62 -2.53 20.04 -1.45
C GLN A 62 -2.66 18.91 -0.43
N ALA A 63 -3.31 17.81 -0.82
CA ALA A 63 -3.64 16.71 0.06
C ALA A 63 -4.17 17.20 1.41
N THR A 64 -3.58 16.83 2.52
CA THR A 64 -3.95 17.31 3.86
C THR A 64 -2.86 18.17 4.49
N ASP A 65 -1.93 18.64 3.67
CA ASP A 65 -0.87 19.56 4.02
C ASP A 65 0.05 19.09 5.17
N PHE A 66 0.30 17.79 5.20
CA PHE A 66 1.23 17.20 6.16
C PHE A 66 2.65 17.78 6.03
N TYR A 67 3.03 18.21 4.84
CA TYR A 67 4.34 18.84 4.58
C TYR A 67 4.62 20.01 5.51
N HIS A 68 3.62 20.84 5.81
CA HIS A 68 3.73 21.98 6.71
C HIS A 68 3.31 21.64 8.15
N HIS A 69 2.49 20.60 8.37
CA HIS A 69 1.90 20.25 9.67
C HIS A 69 2.53 19.02 10.35
N TYR A 70 3.55 18.39 9.75
CA TYR A 70 4.06 17.10 10.22
C TYR A 70 4.47 17.07 11.71
N LYS A 71 4.99 18.17 12.26
CA LYS A 71 5.36 18.24 13.69
C LYS A 71 4.14 18.14 14.60
N ASP A 72 3.09 18.85 14.27
CA ASP A 72 1.85 18.84 15.04
C ASP A 72 1.14 17.48 14.89
N ASP A 73 1.14 16.93 13.69
CA ASP A 73 0.56 15.61 13.42
C ASP A 73 1.33 14.49 14.16
N ILE A 74 2.67 14.52 14.15
CA ILE A 74 3.51 13.57 14.89
C ILE A 74 3.28 13.72 16.41
N ALA A 75 3.07 14.92 16.93
CA ALA A 75 2.70 15.13 18.33
C ALA A 75 1.38 14.41 18.69
N LEU A 76 0.39 14.41 17.78
CA LEU A 76 -0.86 13.67 17.96
C LEU A 76 -0.63 12.15 17.89
N PHE A 77 0.25 11.66 17.03
CA PHE A 77 0.63 10.25 16.97
C PHE A 77 1.32 9.81 18.28
N ALA A 78 2.19 10.65 18.82
CA ALA A 78 2.85 10.41 20.10
C ALA A 78 1.84 10.39 21.26
N GLU A 79 0.87 11.30 21.29
CA GLU A 79 -0.21 11.30 22.26
C GLU A 79 -1.05 10.01 22.19
N MET A 80 -1.29 9.49 20.99
CA MET A 80 -1.99 8.22 20.77
C MET A 80 -1.15 7.01 21.21
N GLY A 81 0.15 7.19 21.41
CA GLY A 81 1.07 6.15 21.87
C GLY A 81 1.67 5.30 20.76
N PHE A 82 1.72 5.78 19.53
CA PHE A 82 2.33 5.06 18.41
C PHE A 82 3.73 4.55 18.75
N LYS A 83 4.00 3.31 18.41
CA LYS A 83 5.34 2.69 18.45
C LYS A 83 6.02 2.78 17.09
N CYS A 84 5.25 2.84 16.02
CA CYS A 84 5.75 3.07 14.67
C CYS A 84 4.80 3.95 13.87
N PHE A 85 5.33 4.56 12.80
CA PHE A 85 4.54 5.30 11.82
C PHE A 85 4.99 4.91 10.42
N ARG A 86 4.05 4.40 9.63
CA ARG A 86 4.32 4.02 8.25
C ARG A 86 3.95 5.16 7.31
N THR A 87 4.89 5.53 6.46
CA THR A 87 4.67 6.45 5.33
C THR A 87 5.58 6.07 4.16
N SER A 88 5.58 6.87 3.10
CA SER A 88 6.45 6.69 1.95
C SER A 88 7.35 7.91 1.74
N ILE A 89 8.41 7.74 0.95
CA ILE A 89 9.21 8.84 0.44
C ILE A 89 8.74 9.14 -0.98
N ALA A 90 8.41 10.40 -1.27
CA ALA A 90 8.15 10.85 -2.62
C ALA A 90 9.47 10.86 -3.41
N TRP A 91 9.61 9.96 -4.38
CA TRP A 91 10.80 9.87 -5.24
C TRP A 91 11.14 11.22 -5.86
N THR A 92 10.14 11.98 -6.30
CA THR A 92 10.30 13.29 -6.92
C THR A 92 10.75 14.40 -5.97
N ARG A 93 10.72 14.21 -4.65
CA ARG A 93 11.40 15.11 -3.71
C ARG A 93 12.91 14.89 -3.68
N ILE A 94 13.34 13.67 -3.96
CA ILE A 94 14.76 13.26 -3.92
C ILE A 94 15.40 13.44 -5.29
N PHE A 95 14.72 12.99 -6.35
CA PHE A 95 15.11 13.16 -7.75
C PHE A 95 13.91 13.68 -8.53
N PRO A 96 13.80 15.00 -8.75
CA PRO A 96 12.60 15.63 -9.36
C PRO A 96 12.20 15.06 -10.72
N LYS A 97 13.15 14.64 -11.54
CA LYS A 97 12.94 13.97 -12.82
C LYS A 97 13.19 12.45 -12.73
N GLY A 98 13.89 11.99 -11.73
CA GLY A 98 14.21 10.58 -11.51
C GLY A 98 15.53 10.12 -12.14
N ASP A 99 16.06 10.83 -13.13
CA ASP A 99 17.28 10.47 -13.87
C ASP A 99 18.48 11.40 -13.60
N GLU A 100 18.34 12.35 -12.68
CA GLU A 100 19.46 13.20 -12.26
C GLU A 100 20.58 12.38 -11.59
N LEU A 101 21.80 12.86 -11.70
CA LEU A 101 22.98 12.27 -11.04
C LEU A 101 23.09 12.70 -9.58
N THR A 102 22.55 13.87 -9.23
CA THR A 102 22.66 14.47 -7.90
C THR A 102 21.26 14.61 -7.29
N PRO A 103 21.05 14.15 -6.04
CA PRO A 103 19.76 14.27 -5.37
C PRO A 103 19.48 15.73 -4.95
N ASN A 104 18.20 16.03 -4.76
CA ASN A 104 17.72 17.30 -4.22
C ASN A 104 17.87 17.32 -2.70
N GLU A 105 18.78 18.12 -2.19
CA GLU A 105 19.09 18.23 -0.76
C GLU A 105 17.90 18.73 0.07
N ALA A 106 17.06 19.62 -0.47
CA ALA A 106 15.87 20.10 0.24
C ALA A 106 14.88 18.97 0.53
N GLY A 107 14.70 18.05 -0.41
CA GLY A 107 13.87 16.85 -0.21
C GLY A 107 14.46 15.89 0.81
N LEU A 108 15.77 15.64 0.75
CA LEU A 108 16.46 14.81 1.73
C LEU A 108 16.31 15.40 3.13
N LYS A 109 16.48 16.72 3.27
CA LYS A 109 16.36 17.42 4.56
C LYS A 109 14.93 17.33 5.12
N PHE A 110 13.89 17.44 4.30
CA PHE A 110 12.53 17.32 4.76
C PHE A 110 12.29 15.98 5.46
N TYR A 111 12.76 14.88 4.88
CA TYR A 111 12.63 13.56 5.50
C TYR A 111 13.57 13.36 6.69
N ASP A 112 14.76 13.97 6.70
CA ASP A 112 15.61 14.02 7.90
C ASP A 112 14.85 14.64 9.08
N ASP A 113 14.23 15.79 8.87
CA ASP A 113 13.50 16.52 9.90
C ASP A 113 12.26 15.74 10.39
N MET A 114 11.55 15.09 9.47
CA MET A 114 10.39 14.25 9.81
C MET A 114 10.82 13.03 10.63
N PHE A 115 11.86 12.33 10.22
CA PHE A 115 12.34 11.13 10.93
C PHE A 115 12.93 11.48 12.29
N ASP A 116 13.63 12.60 12.40
CA ASP A 116 14.14 13.10 13.68
C ASP A 116 13.00 13.43 14.64
N GLU A 117 11.91 14.03 14.14
CA GLU A 117 10.72 14.32 14.96
C GLU A 117 10.03 13.03 15.43
N LEU A 118 9.89 12.02 14.57
CA LEU A 118 9.37 10.70 14.96
C LEU A 118 10.22 10.06 16.06
N LEU A 119 11.54 10.00 15.85
CA LEU A 119 12.48 9.37 16.79
C LEU A 119 12.54 10.11 18.13
N LYS A 120 12.42 11.42 18.13
CA LYS A 120 12.30 12.25 19.35
C LYS A 120 11.12 11.80 20.23
N HIS A 121 10.06 11.31 19.64
CA HIS A 121 8.89 10.77 20.35
C HIS A 121 8.94 9.23 20.54
N GLY A 122 10.04 8.59 20.19
CA GLY A 122 10.18 7.13 20.28
C GLY A 122 9.32 6.35 19.29
N ILE A 123 8.98 6.97 18.15
CA ILE A 123 8.19 6.37 17.07
C ILE A 123 9.14 5.89 15.96
N GLU A 124 9.15 4.58 15.70
CA GLU A 124 9.93 3.99 14.62
C GLU A 124 9.34 4.34 13.24
N PRO A 125 10.12 4.94 12.32
CA PRO A 125 9.69 5.07 10.94
C PRO A 125 9.62 3.72 10.24
N VAL A 126 8.55 3.48 9.48
CA VAL A 126 8.37 2.34 8.57
C VAL A 126 8.13 2.91 7.18
N ILE A 127 9.08 2.74 6.27
CA ILE A 127 9.14 3.54 5.05
C ILE A 127 8.99 2.68 3.80
N THR A 128 8.02 3.06 2.97
CA THR A 128 7.83 2.50 1.63
C THR A 128 8.60 3.34 0.62
N LEU A 129 9.46 2.71 -0.18
CA LEU A 129 10.29 3.41 -1.18
C LEU A 129 9.47 3.89 -2.37
N SER A 130 8.51 3.10 -2.83
CA SER A 130 7.61 3.46 -3.94
C SER A 130 6.15 3.21 -3.56
N HIS A 131 5.38 4.28 -3.37
CA HIS A 131 3.95 4.24 -3.10
C HIS A 131 3.19 5.08 -4.13
N PHE A 132 3.12 4.57 -5.37
CA PHE A 132 2.40 5.16 -6.51
C PHE A 132 2.93 6.51 -7.01
N GLU A 133 4.16 6.87 -6.69
CA GLU A 133 4.73 8.20 -6.90
C GLU A 133 6.01 8.22 -7.73
N MET A 134 6.04 7.52 -8.85
CA MET A 134 7.22 7.67 -9.70
C MET A 134 7.24 9.03 -10.40
N PRO A 135 8.44 9.56 -10.76
CA PRO A 135 8.55 10.80 -11.53
C PRO A 135 7.83 10.73 -12.88
N LEU A 136 7.02 11.74 -13.17
CA LEU A 136 6.29 11.84 -14.44
C LEU A 136 7.26 11.88 -15.64
N HIS A 137 8.43 12.49 -15.48
CA HIS A 137 9.47 12.50 -16.48
C HIS A 137 9.89 11.08 -16.93
N LEU A 138 9.97 10.12 -16.00
CA LEU A 138 10.33 8.75 -16.33
C LEU A 138 9.24 8.04 -17.17
N VAL A 139 7.99 8.44 -17.02
CA VAL A 139 6.92 7.96 -17.91
C VAL A 139 7.07 8.55 -19.29
N LYS A 140 7.27 9.87 -19.39
CA LYS A 140 7.31 10.59 -20.68
C LYS A 140 8.57 10.27 -21.48
N GLN A 141 9.73 10.12 -20.84
CA GLN A 141 11.00 9.91 -21.53
C GLN A 141 11.38 8.43 -21.67
N TYR A 142 10.98 7.58 -20.73
CA TYR A 142 11.40 6.18 -20.69
C TYR A 142 10.24 5.21 -20.95
N GLY A 143 8.99 5.64 -20.87
CA GLY A 143 7.81 4.76 -20.95
C GLY A 143 7.51 3.99 -19.66
N GLY A 144 7.93 4.52 -18.52
CA GLY A 144 7.71 3.90 -17.21
C GLY A 144 8.48 2.58 -17.03
N TRP A 145 7.97 1.70 -16.20
CA TRP A 145 8.62 0.44 -15.82
C TRP A 145 8.72 -0.61 -16.96
N LEU A 146 8.12 -0.34 -18.12
CA LEU A 146 8.37 -1.18 -19.30
C LEU A 146 9.81 -1.04 -19.78
N ASN A 147 10.45 0.10 -19.53
CA ASN A 147 11.87 0.30 -19.83
C ASN A 147 12.74 -0.24 -18.69
N ARG A 148 13.61 -1.18 -19.03
CA ARG A 148 14.51 -1.83 -18.05
C ARG A 148 15.45 -0.85 -17.33
N GLU A 149 15.78 0.29 -17.92
CA GLU A 149 16.62 1.33 -17.30
C GLU A 149 16.05 1.84 -15.96
N LEU A 150 14.73 1.72 -15.75
CA LEU A 150 14.08 2.08 -14.48
C LEU A 150 14.63 1.29 -13.30
N ILE A 151 15.15 0.09 -13.53
CA ILE A 151 15.81 -0.70 -12.47
C ILE A 151 16.98 0.07 -11.89
N ASP A 152 17.88 0.57 -12.72
CA ASP A 152 19.08 1.32 -12.28
C ASP A 152 18.70 2.65 -11.64
N LEU A 153 17.71 3.34 -12.19
CA LEU A 153 17.21 4.63 -11.66
C LEU A 153 16.58 4.44 -10.27
N PHE A 154 15.77 3.39 -10.09
CA PHE A 154 15.17 3.07 -8.79
C PHE A 154 16.21 2.63 -7.76
N VAL A 155 17.19 1.84 -8.17
CA VAL A 155 18.30 1.43 -7.29
C VAL A 155 19.11 2.63 -6.86
N ARG A 156 19.41 3.58 -7.75
CA ARG A 156 20.10 4.85 -7.41
C ARG A 156 19.33 5.66 -6.37
N TYR A 157 18.03 5.86 -6.60
CA TYR A 157 17.16 6.54 -5.63
C TYR A 157 17.17 5.83 -4.28
N SER A 158 16.97 4.52 -4.29
CA SER A 158 16.97 3.72 -3.07
C SER A 158 18.30 3.77 -2.33
N GLU A 159 19.41 3.69 -3.04
CA GLU A 159 20.75 3.79 -2.44
C GLU A 159 20.94 5.11 -1.68
N VAL A 160 20.54 6.23 -2.30
CA VAL A 160 20.65 7.56 -1.68
C VAL A 160 19.87 7.62 -0.36
N VAL A 161 18.62 7.20 -0.36
CA VAL A 161 17.77 7.29 0.84
C VAL A 161 18.17 6.26 1.90
N LEU A 162 18.53 5.04 1.52
CA LEU A 162 19.02 4.01 2.44
C LEU A 162 20.30 4.44 3.15
N LYS A 163 21.25 5.03 2.43
CA LYS A 163 22.47 5.58 3.01
C LYS A 163 22.21 6.80 3.90
N ARG A 164 21.37 7.73 3.44
CA ARG A 164 21.05 8.96 4.18
C ARG A 164 20.42 8.66 5.52
N TYR A 165 19.47 7.74 5.55
CA TYR A 165 18.63 7.46 6.73
C TYR A 165 19.01 6.17 7.47
N LYS A 166 20.19 5.60 7.22
CA LYS A 166 20.62 4.31 7.76
C LYS A 166 20.62 4.20 9.30
N HIS A 167 20.72 5.35 9.98
CA HIS A 167 20.69 5.42 11.45
C HIS A 167 19.33 5.87 12.02
N LYS A 168 18.35 6.16 11.14
CA LYS A 168 17.03 6.68 11.53
C LYS A 168 15.91 5.71 11.19
N VAL A 169 16.05 4.93 10.12
CA VAL A 169 15.03 4.03 9.61
C VAL A 169 15.57 2.61 9.54
N LYS A 170 14.87 1.69 10.19
CA LYS A 170 15.20 0.26 10.20
C LYS A 170 14.30 -0.55 9.27
N TYR A 171 13.02 -0.17 9.18
CA TYR A 171 11.98 -0.90 8.47
C TYR A 171 11.66 -0.26 7.13
N TRP A 172 11.81 -1.02 6.06
CA TRP A 172 11.62 -0.57 4.68
C TRP A 172 10.70 -1.53 3.92
N MET A 173 10.00 -1.02 2.91
CA MET A 173 9.30 -1.80 1.91
C MET A 173 9.62 -1.24 0.52
N THR A 174 9.72 -2.10 -0.50
CA THR A 174 10.11 -1.66 -1.84
C THR A 174 8.97 -1.02 -2.61
N PHE A 175 7.92 -1.76 -2.91
CA PHE A 175 6.76 -1.29 -3.66
C PHE A 175 5.47 -1.51 -2.87
N ASN A 176 4.58 -0.51 -2.87
CA ASN A 176 3.27 -0.64 -2.26
C ASN A 176 2.29 -1.37 -3.18
N GLU A 177 1.59 -2.36 -2.63
CA GLU A 177 0.50 -3.07 -3.32
C GLU A 177 0.80 -3.42 -4.78
N ILE A 178 2.01 -3.90 -5.03
CA ILE A 178 2.51 -4.18 -6.39
C ILE A 178 1.59 -5.13 -7.17
N ASN A 179 0.84 -5.99 -6.49
CA ASN A 179 -0.09 -6.94 -7.07
C ASN A 179 -1.41 -6.30 -7.57
N ASN A 180 -1.69 -5.03 -7.26
CA ASN A 180 -2.82 -4.32 -7.84
C ASN A 180 -2.72 -4.18 -9.36
N GLN A 181 -1.53 -4.29 -9.93
CA GLN A 181 -1.33 -4.31 -11.39
C GLN A 181 -2.06 -5.46 -12.08
N ARG A 182 -2.43 -6.52 -11.36
CA ARG A 182 -3.32 -7.57 -11.88
C ARG A 182 -4.68 -7.04 -12.35
N ASN A 183 -5.10 -5.91 -11.84
CA ASN A 183 -6.30 -5.21 -12.28
C ASN A 183 -6.02 -4.35 -13.54
N TRP A 184 -5.21 -4.84 -14.44
CA TRP A 184 -4.68 -4.14 -15.61
C TRP A 184 -5.73 -3.54 -16.54
N ARG A 185 -6.97 -4.05 -16.51
CA ARG A 185 -8.11 -3.52 -17.27
C ARG A 185 -8.55 -2.13 -16.79
N LYS A 186 -8.20 -1.76 -15.54
CA LYS A 186 -8.42 -0.41 -14.99
C LYS A 186 -7.13 0.38 -15.09
N PRO A 187 -7.05 1.41 -15.96
CA PRO A 187 -5.83 2.18 -16.19
C PRO A 187 -5.15 2.69 -14.94
N LEU A 188 -5.94 3.15 -13.96
CA LEU A 188 -5.44 3.69 -12.70
C LEU A 188 -4.47 2.74 -11.98
N TYR A 189 -4.78 1.44 -11.90
CA TYR A 189 -3.97 0.48 -11.14
C TYR A 189 -2.64 0.12 -11.82
N GLY A 190 -2.65 0.01 -13.13
CA GLY A 190 -1.40 -0.16 -13.90
C GLY A 190 -0.53 1.08 -13.82
N TYR A 191 -1.11 2.22 -14.16
CA TYR A 191 -0.42 3.50 -14.22
C TYR A 191 0.19 3.92 -12.89
N SER A 192 -0.55 3.83 -11.78
CA SER A 192 -0.06 4.22 -10.46
C SER A 192 1.13 3.40 -9.96
N ASN A 193 1.21 2.12 -10.34
CA ASN A 193 2.32 1.26 -9.95
C ASN A 193 3.52 1.33 -10.91
N SER A 194 3.28 1.64 -12.19
CA SER A 194 4.32 1.44 -13.22
C SER A 194 4.47 2.60 -14.20
N GLY A 195 3.56 3.56 -14.20
CA GLY A 195 3.50 4.57 -15.24
C GLY A 195 3.06 4.05 -16.62
N VAL A 196 2.54 2.81 -16.69
CA VAL A 196 2.11 2.16 -17.92
C VAL A 196 0.60 1.96 -17.93
N ILE A 197 -0.06 2.38 -18.99
CA ILE A 197 -1.45 2.06 -19.25
C ILE A 197 -1.46 0.77 -20.09
N PHE A 198 -1.70 -0.35 -19.46
CA PHE A 198 -1.56 -1.67 -20.09
C PHE A 198 -2.55 -1.86 -21.25
N THR A 199 -3.76 -1.29 -21.15
CA THR A 199 -4.79 -1.39 -22.19
C THR A 199 -4.39 -0.72 -23.52
N ASP A 200 -3.36 0.13 -23.53
CA ASP A 200 -2.86 0.76 -24.76
C ASP A 200 -1.94 -0.17 -25.58
N HIS A 201 -1.63 -1.35 -25.05
CA HIS A 201 -0.77 -2.32 -25.69
C HIS A 201 -1.56 -3.47 -26.30
N GLU A 202 -1.04 -4.04 -27.41
CA GLU A 202 -1.66 -5.17 -28.11
C GLU A 202 -1.81 -6.42 -27.22
N LYS A 203 -0.81 -6.66 -26.33
CA LYS A 203 -0.79 -7.77 -25.38
C LYS A 203 -0.66 -7.26 -23.94
N PRO A 204 -1.70 -6.67 -23.37
CA PRO A 204 -1.62 -5.93 -22.10
C PRO A 204 -1.09 -6.78 -20.95
N GLU A 205 -1.47 -8.04 -20.87
CA GLU A 205 -1.09 -8.91 -19.75
C GLU A 205 0.37 -9.38 -19.86
N GLU A 206 0.87 -9.63 -21.07
CA GLU A 206 2.29 -9.93 -21.30
C GLU A 206 3.17 -8.72 -20.93
N VAL A 207 2.75 -7.51 -21.32
CA VAL A 207 3.42 -6.25 -20.95
C VAL A 207 3.41 -6.06 -19.43
N MET A 208 2.30 -6.35 -18.76
CA MET A 208 2.22 -6.29 -17.30
C MET A 208 3.25 -7.23 -16.65
N TYR A 209 3.38 -8.48 -17.11
CA TYR A 209 4.38 -9.40 -16.57
C TYR A 209 5.81 -8.94 -16.85
N GLN A 210 6.06 -8.30 -18.00
CA GLN A 210 7.38 -7.72 -18.29
C GLN A 210 7.72 -6.58 -17.33
N VAL A 211 6.77 -5.69 -17.09
CA VAL A 211 6.89 -4.61 -16.09
C VAL A 211 7.18 -5.17 -14.70
N LEU A 212 6.41 -6.18 -14.28
CA LEU A 212 6.60 -6.84 -12.99
C LEU A 212 7.98 -7.48 -12.87
N HIS A 213 8.49 -8.10 -13.93
CA HIS A 213 9.84 -8.65 -13.91
C HIS A 213 10.90 -7.59 -13.60
N HIS A 214 10.81 -6.43 -14.24
CA HIS A 214 11.71 -5.31 -13.95
C HIS A 214 11.59 -4.83 -12.50
N GLN A 215 10.39 -4.72 -11.96
CA GLN A 215 10.16 -4.31 -10.58
C GLN A 215 10.64 -5.36 -9.58
N PHE A 216 10.47 -6.65 -9.85
CA PHE A 216 11.01 -7.72 -9.01
C PHE A 216 12.55 -7.69 -8.96
N VAL A 217 13.20 -7.51 -10.12
CA VAL A 217 14.66 -7.38 -10.18
C VAL A 217 15.12 -6.14 -9.42
N ALA A 218 14.45 -5.01 -9.58
CA ALA A 218 14.74 -3.77 -8.85
C ALA A 218 14.61 -3.97 -7.33
N SER A 219 13.51 -4.58 -6.88
CA SER A 219 13.29 -4.89 -5.47
C SER A 219 14.38 -5.79 -4.90
N ALA A 220 14.73 -6.85 -5.59
CA ALA A 220 15.77 -7.80 -5.15
C ALA A 220 17.15 -7.11 -5.05
N ARG A 221 17.50 -6.26 -6.02
CA ARG A 221 18.74 -5.46 -5.97
C ARG A 221 18.75 -4.50 -4.78
N VAL A 222 17.65 -3.85 -4.50
CA VAL A 222 17.50 -2.92 -3.36
C VAL A 222 17.61 -3.67 -2.02
N VAL A 223 17.01 -4.84 -1.90
CA VAL A 223 17.14 -5.67 -0.68
C VAL A 223 18.59 -6.04 -0.43
N LYS A 224 19.28 -6.56 -1.44
CA LYS A 224 20.70 -6.92 -1.35
C LYS A 224 21.57 -5.71 -1.00
N LEU A 225 21.38 -4.59 -1.69
CA LEU A 225 22.10 -3.34 -1.43
C LEU A 225 21.82 -2.82 -0.02
N GLY A 226 20.58 -2.84 0.42
CA GLY A 226 20.18 -2.41 1.75
C GLY A 226 20.91 -3.17 2.86
N HIS A 227 21.00 -4.50 2.75
CA HIS A 227 21.75 -5.31 3.72
C HIS A 227 23.26 -5.08 3.68
N GLN A 228 23.83 -4.65 2.54
CA GLN A 228 25.23 -4.21 2.45
C GLN A 228 25.46 -2.85 3.14
N ILE A 229 24.48 -1.94 3.04
CA ILE A 229 24.53 -0.61 3.69
C ILE A 229 24.36 -0.76 5.21
N ASN A 230 23.40 -1.56 5.64
CA ASN A 230 23.14 -1.85 7.05
C ASN A 230 22.52 -3.25 7.19
N PRO A 231 23.25 -4.23 7.76
CA PRO A 231 22.74 -5.59 7.92
C PRO A 231 21.53 -5.71 8.86
N ASP A 232 21.27 -4.69 9.70
CA ASP A 232 20.12 -4.65 10.61
C ASP A 232 18.82 -4.18 9.94
N PHE A 233 18.88 -3.71 8.68
CA PHE A 233 17.68 -3.36 7.94
C PHE A 233 16.72 -4.54 7.81
N LYS A 234 15.44 -4.25 7.97
CA LYS A 234 14.33 -5.15 7.64
C LYS A 234 13.63 -4.59 6.42
N ILE A 235 13.77 -5.29 5.30
CA ILE A 235 13.24 -4.84 4.00
C ILE A 235 12.19 -5.83 3.53
N GLY A 236 10.93 -5.38 3.47
CA GLY A 236 9.78 -6.18 3.10
C GLY A 236 9.29 -5.92 1.67
N CYS A 237 8.45 -6.81 1.19
CA CYS A 237 7.52 -6.54 0.10
C CYS A 237 6.16 -6.12 0.67
N MET A 238 5.26 -5.59 -0.17
CA MET A 238 3.93 -5.18 0.28
C MET A 238 2.86 -5.57 -0.75
N LEU A 239 1.87 -6.33 -0.30
CA LEU A 239 0.79 -6.86 -1.11
C LEU A 239 -0.59 -6.36 -0.66
N ALA A 240 -1.49 -6.12 -1.62
CA ALA A 240 -2.91 -5.98 -1.35
C ALA A 240 -3.54 -7.36 -1.19
N MET A 241 -4.03 -7.70 -0.01
CA MET A 241 -4.63 -8.99 0.26
C MET A 241 -6.15 -8.90 0.38
N VAL A 242 -6.82 -9.54 -0.56
CA VAL A 242 -8.26 -9.78 -0.54
C VAL A 242 -8.43 -11.30 -0.69
N PRO A 243 -8.73 -12.04 0.37
CA PRO A 243 -9.00 -13.46 0.23
C PRO A 243 -10.24 -13.68 -0.62
N LEU A 244 -10.14 -14.62 -1.56
CA LEU A 244 -11.20 -14.98 -2.48
C LEU A 244 -11.74 -16.34 -2.07
N TYR A 245 -12.93 -16.36 -1.48
CA TYR A 245 -13.58 -17.60 -1.09
C TYR A 245 -14.30 -18.26 -2.29
N PRO A 246 -14.33 -19.59 -2.40
CA PRO A 246 -15.24 -20.23 -3.34
C PRO A 246 -16.69 -19.89 -2.96
N TRP A 247 -17.51 -19.54 -3.96
CA TRP A 247 -18.92 -19.25 -3.76
C TRP A 247 -19.67 -20.41 -3.13
N SER A 248 -19.31 -21.63 -3.53
CA SER A 248 -19.87 -22.86 -3.00
C SER A 248 -18.80 -23.93 -2.79
N CYS A 249 -19.21 -25.07 -2.19
CA CYS A 249 -18.36 -26.25 -2.09
C CYS A 249 -18.26 -27.04 -3.40
N HIS A 250 -18.81 -26.54 -4.52
CA HIS A 250 -18.63 -27.18 -5.82
C HIS A 250 -17.14 -27.22 -6.18
N PRO A 251 -16.57 -28.38 -6.60
CA PRO A 251 -15.14 -28.51 -6.87
C PRO A 251 -14.58 -27.48 -7.86
N ASP A 252 -15.34 -27.07 -8.86
CA ASP A 252 -14.92 -26.03 -9.82
C ASP A 252 -14.82 -24.66 -9.17
N ASP A 253 -15.70 -24.29 -8.23
CA ASP A 253 -15.61 -23.04 -7.47
C ASP A 253 -14.38 -23.05 -6.58
N VAL A 254 -14.07 -24.18 -5.92
CA VAL A 254 -12.90 -24.34 -5.07
C VAL A 254 -11.61 -24.20 -5.89
N MET A 255 -11.55 -24.88 -7.04
CA MET A 255 -10.39 -24.79 -7.94
C MET A 255 -10.22 -23.39 -8.54
N TYR A 256 -11.34 -22.75 -8.87
CA TYR A 256 -11.32 -21.37 -9.39
C TYR A 256 -10.80 -20.38 -8.34
N ALA A 257 -11.29 -20.43 -7.12
CA ALA A 257 -10.81 -19.59 -6.02
C ALA A 257 -9.31 -19.80 -5.75
N GLN A 258 -8.85 -21.06 -5.76
CA GLN A 258 -7.41 -21.36 -5.60
C GLN A 258 -6.57 -20.71 -6.71
N LYS A 259 -6.97 -20.82 -7.97
CA LYS A 259 -6.26 -20.21 -9.10
C LYS A 259 -6.28 -18.69 -9.02
N ALA A 260 -7.41 -18.09 -8.68
CA ALA A 260 -7.52 -16.65 -8.47
C ALA A 260 -6.60 -16.15 -7.35
N MET A 261 -6.43 -16.93 -6.27
CA MET A 261 -5.48 -16.63 -5.21
C MET A 261 -4.01 -16.81 -5.66
N GLN A 262 -3.69 -17.74 -6.54
CA GLN A 262 -2.35 -17.87 -7.11
C GLN A 262 -1.89 -16.59 -7.82
N GLU A 263 -2.80 -15.89 -8.48
CA GLU A 263 -2.50 -14.60 -9.11
C GLU A 263 -2.10 -13.52 -8.11
N ARG A 264 -2.58 -13.59 -6.86
CA ARG A 264 -2.17 -12.70 -5.78
C ARG A 264 -0.87 -13.15 -5.13
N TYR A 265 -0.74 -14.45 -4.87
CA TYR A 265 0.44 -15.04 -4.25
C TYR A 265 1.69 -14.95 -5.13
N LEU A 266 1.56 -14.87 -6.46
CA LEU A 266 2.70 -14.75 -7.39
C LEU A 266 3.71 -13.71 -6.93
N PHE A 267 3.25 -12.55 -6.54
CA PHE A 267 4.10 -11.43 -6.12
C PHE A 267 4.85 -11.74 -4.83
N GLY A 268 4.16 -12.30 -3.85
CA GLY A 268 4.78 -12.79 -2.63
C GLY A 268 5.76 -13.94 -2.90
N ASP A 269 5.39 -14.88 -3.78
CA ASP A 269 6.26 -16.02 -4.13
C ASP A 269 7.60 -15.55 -4.69
N VAL A 270 7.59 -14.57 -5.59
CA VAL A 270 8.83 -14.03 -6.16
C VAL A 270 9.63 -13.24 -5.11
N HIS A 271 9.01 -12.35 -4.36
CA HIS A 271 9.70 -11.54 -3.35
C HIS A 271 10.26 -12.36 -2.18
N MET A 272 9.51 -13.36 -1.71
CA MET A 272 9.84 -14.11 -0.49
C MET A 272 10.68 -15.35 -0.76
N ARG A 273 10.53 -15.94 -1.95
CA ARG A 273 11.22 -17.19 -2.35
C ARG A 273 12.28 -16.97 -3.42
N GLY A 274 12.29 -15.83 -4.09
CA GLY A 274 13.29 -15.47 -5.09
C GLY A 274 13.21 -16.25 -6.39
N ALA A 275 12.03 -16.79 -6.74
CA ALA A 275 11.84 -17.54 -7.97
C ALA A 275 10.39 -17.50 -8.44
N TYR A 276 10.20 -17.56 -9.77
CA TYR A 276 8.88 -17.72 -10.34
C TYR A 276 8.33 -19.13 -10.07
N PRO A 277 7.12 -19.25 -9.52
CA PRO A 277 6.50 -20.55 -9.28
C PRO A 277 6.12 -21.26 -10.58
N SER A 278 5.99 -22.58 -10.51
CA SER A 278 5.69 -23.42 -11.67
C SER A 278 4.36 -23.08 -12.34
N TYR A 279 3.34 -22.67 -11.57
CA TYR A 279 2.04 -22.35 -12.12
C TYR A 279 2.08 -21.14 -13.07
N ILE A 280 2.91 -20.11 -12.80
CA ILE A 280 3.01 -18.95 -13.68
C ILE A 280 3.83 -19.28 -14.95
N LYS A 281 4.91 -20.06 -14.81
CA LYS A 281 5.71 -20.50 -15.97
C LYS A 281 4.85 -21.31 -16.94
N LYS A 282 3.98 -22.19 -16.43
CA LYS A 282 3.01 -22.94 -17.25
C LYS A 282 1.94 -22.04 -17.89
N GLU A 283 1.46 -21.05 -17.16
CA GLU A 283 0.51 -20.07 -17.70
C GLU A 283 1.13 -19.28 -18.87
N TRP A 284 2.34 -18.76 -18.71
CA TRP A 284 3.06 -18.07 -19.77
C TRP A 284 3.28 -18.97 -21.00
N GLN A 285 3.72 -20.20 -20.77
CA GLN A 285 3.91 -21.18 -21.86
C GLN A 285 2.60 -21.45 -22.62
N ARG A 286 1.51 -21.69 -21.90
CA ARG A 286 0.20 -21.97 -22.48
C ARG A 286 -0.35 -20.79 -23.29
N ARG A 287 -0.06 -19.56 -22.85
CA ARG A 287 -0.53 -18.33 -23.50
C ARG A 287 0.45 -17.79 -24.55
N GLY A 288 1.60 -18.39 -24.69
CA GLY A 288 2.63 -17.92 -25.62
C GLY A 288 3.23 -16.58 -25.21
N PHE A 289 3.29 -16.28 -23.92
CA PHE A 289 3.95 -15.09 -23.41
C PHE A 289 5.46 -15.29 -23.35
N ASN A 290 6.17 -14.27 -23.84
CA ASN A 290 7.63 -14.20 -23.78
C ASN A 290 8.07 -13.07 -22.87
N ILE A 291 8.47 -13.41 -21.65
CA ILE A 291 8.98 -12.44 -20.68
C ILE A 291 10.50 -12.40 -20.81
N GLU A 292 11.02 -11.27 -21.27
CA GLU A 292 12.46 -11.07 -21.45
C GLU A 292 13.17 -10.98 -20.11
N MET A 293 14.15 -11.86 -19.90
CA MET A 293 15.02 -11.88 -18.74
C MET A 293 16.47 -11.77 -19.18
N GLN A 294 17.25 -10.97 -18.47
CA GLN A 294 18.68 -10.86 -18.70
C GLN A 294 19.44 -11.98 -17.96
N PRO A 295 20.63 -12.38 -18.46
CA PRO A 295 21.50 -13.27 -17.72
C PRO A 295 21.78 -12.72 -16.32
N GLY A 296 21.57 -13.56 -15.29
CA GLY A 296 21.77 -13.17 -13.89
C GLY A 296 20.50 -12.70 -13.16
N ASP A 297 19.40 -12.40 -13.85
CA ASP A 297 18.16 -11.94 -13.20
C ASP A 297 17.64 -12.98 -12.19
N GLU A 298 17.63 -14.26 -12.54
CA GLU A 298 17.18 -15.32 -11.61
C GLU A 298 18.07 -15.42 -10.36
N GLN A 299 19.37 -15.20 -10.49
CA GLN A 299 20.29 -15.17 -9.36
C GLN A 299 20.02 -13.95 -8.48
N ILE A 300 19.80 -12.78 -9.07
CA ILE A 300 19.44 -11.54 -8.35
C ILE A 300 18.17 -11.76 -7.53
N LEU A 301 17.14 -12.36 -8.12
CA LEU A 301 15.89 -12.66 -7.39
C LEU A 301 16.14 -13.58 -6.19
N ARG A 302 16.94 -14.63 -6.34
CA ARG A 302 17.26 -15.56 -5.25
C ARG A 302 18.05 -14.90 -4.12
N GLU A 303 18.97 -14.01 -4.44
CA GLU A 303 19.83 -13.32 -3.47
C GLU A 303 19.15 -12.13 -2.78
N GLY A 304 18.09 -11.59 -3.38
CA GLY A 304 17.37 -10.39 -2.90
C GLY A 304 15.98 -10.69 -2.33
N CYS A 305 15.78 -11.85 -1.69
CA CYS A 305 14.53 -12.16 -1.01
C CYS A 305 14.27 -11.19 0.14
N THR A 306 13.01 -10.78 0.28
CA THR A 306 12.60 -9.86 1.35
C THR A 306 12.58 -10.53 2.73
N ASP A 307 12.80 -9.74 3.79
CA ASP A 307 12.90 -10.21 5.17
C ASP A 307 11.52 -10.52 5.76
N TYR A 308 10.51 -9.77 5.38
CA TYR A 308 9.13 -9.90 5.86
C TYR A 308 8.14 -9.57 4.73
N LEU A 309 6.89 -9.93 4.94
CA LEU A 309 5.80 -9.58 4.04
C LEU A 309 4.85 -8.60 4.75
N GLY A 310 4.80 -7.37 4.24
CA GLY A 310 3.78 -6.39 4.58
C GLY A 310 2.56 -6.58 3.69
N PHE A 311 1.37 -6.36 4.24
CA PHE A 311 0.16 -6.41 3.42
C PHE A 311 -0.92 -5.46 3.93
N SER A 312 -1.81 -5.07 2.99
CA SER A 312 -3.07 -4.42 3.29
C SER A 312 -4.20 -5.45 3.34
N TYR A 313 -5.11 -5.25 4.28
CA TYR A 313 -6.35 -6.00 4.37
C TYR A 313 -7.50 -5.06 4.68
N TYR A 314 -8.50 -5.01 3.80
CA TYR A 314 -9.70 -4.20 3.99
C TYR A 314 -10.97 -5.02 3.92
N MET A 315 -10.97 -6.09 3.11
CA MET A 315 -12.15 -6.88 2.78
C MET A 315 -11.79 -8.27 2.30
N SER A 316 -12.77 -9.14 2.26
CA SER A 316 -12.77 -10.40 1.51
C SER A 316 -13.75 -10.33 0.34
N ASN A 317 -13.71 -11.33 -0.53
CA ASN A 317 -14.67 -11.49 -1.61
C ASN A 317 -14.99 -12.97 -1.85
N ALA A 318 -16.05 -13.27 -2.58
CA ALA A 318 -16.36 -14.61 -3.04
C ALA A 318 -16.33 -14.66 -4.57
N VAL A 319 -15.94 -15.82 -5.14
CA VAL A 319 -15.84 -16.02 -6.58
C VAL A 319 -16.54 -17.31 -7.01
N GLU A 320 -17.22 -17.27 -8.14
CA GLU A 320 -17.98 -18.39 -8.72
C GLU A 320 -17.47 -18.70 -10.12
N TYR A 321 -17.13 -19.95 -10.38
CA TYR A 321 -16.59 -20.39 -11.68
C TYR A 321 -17.58 -20.15 -12.84
N ALA A 322 -18.84 -20.49 -12.66
CA ALA A 322 -19.87 -20.30 -13.70
C ALA A 322 -20.04 -18.82 -14.08
N THR A 323 -20.05 -17.92 -13.11
CA THR A 323 -20.10 -16.47 -13.36
C THR A 323 -18.84 -15.95 -14.02
N ALA A 324 -17.66 -16.44 -13.62
CA ALA A 324 -16.38 -16.05 -14.20
C ALA A 324 -16.29 -16.37 -15.69
N THR A 325 -16.82 -17.51 -16.12
CA THR A 325 -16.83 -17.88 -17.54
C THR A 325 -17.76 -17.02 -18.40
N GLN A 326 -18.79 -16.40 -17.78
CA GLN A 326 -19.71 -15.50 -18.47
C GLN A 326 -19.21 -14.05 -18.51
N THR A 327 -18.47 -13.62 -17.49
CA THR A 327 -18.00 -12.23 -17.33
C THR A 327 -16.55 -12.04 -17.76
N ALA A 328 -15.88 -13.08 -18.23
CA ALA A 328 -14.52 -13.01 -18.72
C ALA A 328 -14.37 -11.94 -19.81
N GLY A 329 -13.65 -10.85 -19.50
CA GLY A 329 -13.39 -9.75 -20.42
C GLY A 329 -14.14 -8.44 -20.12
N THR A 330 -14.99 -8.38 -19.10
CA THR A 330 -15.60 -7.11 -18.69
C THR A 330 -14.64 -6.28 -17.83
N ALA A 331 -14.54 -4.98 -18.15
CA ALA A 331 -13.63 -4.04 -17.48
C ALA A 331 -14.00 -3.69 -16.02
N LEU A 332 -15.14 -4.18 -15.55
CA LEU A 332 -15.76 -3.72 -14.30
C LEU A 332 -15.36 -4.52 -13.06
N GLU A 333 -14.74 -5.69 -13.20
CA GLU A 333 -14.47 -6.55 -12.05
C GLU A 333 -12.97 -6.71 -11.80
N ALA A 334 -12.54 -6.27 -10.63
CA ALA A 334 -11.19 -6.55 -10.12
C ALA A 334 -10.95 -8.06 -9.96
N PHE A 335 -12.04 -8.83 -9.84
CA PHE A 335 -12.04 -10.30 -9.72
C PHE A 335 -13.15 -10.87 -10.59
N PRO A 336 -12.83 -11.45 -11.78
CA PRO A 336 -13.83 -12.13 -12.59
C PRO A 336 -14.57 -13.20 -11.77
N GLY A 337 -15.88 -13.28 -11.91
CA GLY A 337 -16.71 -14.20 -11.13
C GLY A 337 -17.01 -13.74 -9.71
N SER A 338 -16.72 -12.49 -9.37
CA SER A 338 -17.02 -11.93 -8.05
C SER A 338 -18.49 -12.03 -7.68
N ARG A 339 -18.76 -12.49 -6.46
CA ARG A 339 -20.10 -12.61 -5.87
C ARG A 339 -20.11 -11.96 -4.50
N LYS A 340 -21.21 -11.28 -4.18
CA LYS A 340 -21.43 -10.74 -2.84
C LYS A 340 -21.62 -11.89 -1.84
N ASN A 341 -20.72 -11.99 -0.86
CA ASN A 341 -20.84 -13.00 0.20
C ASN A 341 -22.09 -12.69 1.07
N PRO A 342 -23.05 -13.61 1.15
CA PRO A 342 -24.30 -13.39 1.90
C PRO A 342 -24.12 -13.42 3.43
N HIS A 343 -22.93 -13.84 3.91
CA HIS A 343 -22.66 -14.03 5.33
C HIS A 343 -21.96 -12.84 5.99
N VAL A 344 -21.58 -11.80 5.21
CA VAL A 344 -20.92 -10.61 5.70
C VAL A 344 -21.58 -9.33 5.21
N GLN A 345 -21.52 -8.28 6.01
CA GLN A 345 -21.99 -6.95 5.63
C GLN A 345 -20.98 -6.25 4.74
N ALA A 346 -21.39 -5.18 4.09
CA ALA A 346 -20.51 -4.31 3.30
C ALA A 346 -20.61 -2.86 3.77
N SER A 347 -19.54 -2.10 3.56
CA SER A 347 -19.51 -0.65 3.74
C SER A 347 -20.31 0.04 2.63
N ASP A 348 -20.47 1.37 2.75
CA ASP A 348 -21.14 2.21 1.73
C ASP A 348 -20.42 2.14 0.37
N TRP A 349 -19.11 1.83 0.35
CA TRP A 349 -18.33 1.61 -0.86
C TRP A 349 -18.37 0.14 -1.37
N GLY A 350 -19.22 -0.70 -0.79
CA GLY A 350 -19.38 -2.10 -1.19
C GLY A 350 -18.27 -3.04 -0.70
N TRP A 351 -17.37 -2.59 0.17
CA TRP A 351 -16.30 -3.41 0.71
C TRP A 351 -16.84 -4.32 1.81
N GLN A 352 -16.68 -5.62 1.62
CA GLN A 352 -17.22 -6.64 2.52
C GLN A 352 -16.41 -6.69 3.83
N ILE A 353 -17.08 -6.51 4.95
CA ILE A 353 -16.48 -6.45 6.28
C ILE A 353 -16.33 -7.87 6.81
N ASP A 354 -15.10 -8.35 6.88
CA ASP A 354 -14.80 -9.74 7.26
C ASP A 354 -13.55 -9.82 8.19
N PRO A 355 -13.77 -9.69 9.49
CA PRO A 355 -12.67 -9.84 10.46
C PRO A 355 -12.04 -11.23 10.46
N VAL A 356 -12.81 -12.29 10.28
CA VAL A 356 -12.29 -13.66 10.22
C VAL A 356 -11.42 -13.87 8.99
N GLY A 357 -11.74 -13.19 7.89
CA GLY A 357 -10.91 -13.17 6.68
C GLY A 357 -9.50 -12.64 6.92
N LEU A 358 -9.31 -11.71 7.86
CA LEU A 358 -7.99 -11.27 8.27
C LEU A 358 -7.20 -12.41 8.95
N ARG A 359 -7.82 -13.13 9.90
CA ARG A 359 -7.20 -14.30 10.53
C ARG A 359 -6.85 -15.38 9.49
N TYR A 360 -7.77 -15.65 8.57
CA TYR A 360 -7.53 -16.58 7.47
C TYR A 360 -6.35 -16.14 6.59
N THR A 361 -6.28 -14.86 6.22
CA THR A 361 -5.18 -14.30 5.41
C THR A 361 -3.83 -14.41 6.12
N LEU A 362 -3.78 -14.10 7.40
CA LEU A 362 -2.58 -14.23 8.24
C LEU A 362 -2.07 -15.68 8.25
N ASN A 363 -2.96 -16.64 8.49
CA ASN A 363 -2.61 -18.06 8.45
C ASN A 363 -2.12 -18.49 7.07
N ALA A 364 -2.84 -18.14 6.00
CA ALA A 364 -2.49 -18.51 4.64
C ALA A 364 -1.10 -17.97 4.22
N LEU A 365 -0.80 -16.71 4.55
CA LEU A 365 0.49 -16.11 4.23
C LEU A 365 1.62 -16.70 5.08
N TYR A 366 1.39 -16.91 6.38
CA TYR A 366 2.42 -17.45 7.26
C TYR A 366 2.73 -18.92 6.95
N GLU A 367 1.73 -19.75 6.74
CA GLU A 367 1.91 -21.13 6.27
C GLU A 367 2.70 -21.20 4.97
N ARG A 368 2.46 -20.28 4.05
CA ARG A 368 3.10 -20.26 2.75
C ARG A 368 4.58 -19.86 2.81
N TYR A 369 4.95 -18.89 3.62
CA TYR A 369 6.29 -18.28 3.59
C TYR A 369 7.14 -18.54 4.82
N GLN A 370 6.54 -18.82 5.97
CA GLN A 370 7.24 -19.02 7.26
C GLN A 370 8.23 -17.91 7.57
N LYS A 371 7.83 -16.66 7.28
CA LYS A 371 8.57 -15.43 7.58
C LYS A 371 7.65 -14.43 8.27
N PRO A 372 8.20 -13.47 9.02
CA PRO A 372 7.39 -12.47 9.71
C PRO A 372 6.43 -11.75 8.76
N LEU A 373 5.23 -11.46 9.25
CA LEU A 373 4.21 -10.68 8.55
C LEU A 373 4.04 -9.32 9.24
N PHE A 374 3.54 -8.34 8.50
CA PHE A 374 3.19 -7.03 9.03
C PHE A 374 1.89 -6.55 8.39
N ILE A 375 0.85 -6.30 9.19
CA ILE A 375 -0.36 -5.63 8.70
C ILE A 375 -0.06 -4.14 8.61
N VAL A 376 0.34 -3.68 7.43
CA VAL A 376 0.76 -2.29 7.21
C VAL A 376 -0.38 -1.38 6.77
N GLU A 377 -1.55 -1.95 6.43
CA GLU A 377 -2.79 -1.23 6.19
C GLU A 377 -3.99 -2.08 6.58
N ASN A 378 -4.93 -1.45 7.26
CA ASN A 378 -6.27 -1.94 7.54
C ASN A 378 -7.15 -0.74 7.90
N GLY A 379 -8.43 -0.74 7.57
CA GLY A 379 -9.24 0.40 7.92
C GLY A 379 -10.63 0.40 7.30
N PHE A 380 -11.40 1.39 7.71
CA PHE A 380 -12.79 1.58 7.31
C PHE A 380 -13.00 3.00 6.79
N GLY A 381 -13.22 3.11 5.47
CA GLY A 381 -13.55 4.39 4.84
C GLY A 381 -15.02 4.73 5.06
N ALA A 382 -15.29 5.92 5.57
CA ALA A 382 -16.64 6.41 5.84
C ALA A 382 -16.73 7.93 5.68
N VAL A 383 -17.94 8.43 5.47
CA VAL A 383 -18.24 9.86 5.59
C VAL A 383 -18.48 10.16 7.07
N ASP A 384 -17.54 10.86 7.68
CA ASP A 384 -17.64 11.25 9.08
C ASP A 384 -18.55 12.49 9.23
N LYS A 385 -19.35 12.51 10.28
CA LYS A 385 -20.20 13.64 10.62
C LYS A 385 -19.59 14.40 11.78
N VAL A 386 -19.39 15.71 11.58
CA VAL A 386 -19.04 16.65 12.66
C VAL A 386 -20.34 17.10 13.31
N GLU A 387 -20.53 16.80 14.58
CA GLU A 387 -21.72 17.21 15.35
C GLU A 387 -21.68 18.71 15.69
N ALA A 388 -22.81 19.28 16.12
CA ALA A 388 -22.89 20.70 16.44
C ALA A 388 -21.93 21.16 17.57
N ASN A 389 -21.54 20.24 18.45
CA ASN A 389 -20.55 20.48 19.51
C ASN A 389 -19.11 20.27 19.07
N GLY A 390 -18.89 19.92 17.78
CA GLY A 390 -17.57 19.63 17.21
C GLY A 390 -17.09 18.19 17.40
N GLU A 391 -17.84 17.33 18.06
CA GLU A 391 -17.50 15.91 18.23
C GLU A 391 -17.69 15.14 16.93
N ILE A 392 -16.89 14.07 16.76
CA ILE A 392 -16.99 13.13 15.65
C ILE A 392 -17.11 11.72 16.25
N ASN A 393 -18.33 11.20 16.21
CA ASN A 393 -18.68 9.91 16.81
C ASN A 393 -18.59 8.79 15.77
N ASP A 394 -17.40 8.26 15.57
CA ASP A 394 -17.08 7.24 14.57
C ASP A 394 -17.07 5.81 15.14
N ASP A 395 -18.13 5.43 15.86
CA ASP A 395 -18.30 4.11 16.48
C ASP A 395 -18.24 2.96 15.45
N TYR A 396 -18.65 3.19 14.21
CA TYR A 396 -18.53 2.23 13.12
C TYR A 396 -17.08 1.88 12.82
N ARG A 397 -16.14 2.85 12.94
CA ARG A 397 -14.69 2.63 12.76
C ARG A 397 -14.12 1.85 13.93
N ILE A 398 -14.51 2.22 15.15
CA ILE A 398 -14.12 1.50 16.37
C ILE A 398 -14.54 0.03 16.26
N ARG A 399 -15.79 -0.24 15.90
CA ARG A 399 -16.29 -1.61 15.75
C ARG A 399 -15.49 -2.40 14.71
N TYR A 400 -15.30 -1.83 13.52
CA TYR A 400 -14.53 -2.48 12.46
C TYR A 400 -13.13 -2.86 12.93
N LEU A 401 -12.39 -1.91 13.51
CA LEU A 401 -11.01 -2.14 13.96
C LEU A 401 -10.95 -3.09 15.16
N SER A 402 -11.86 -2.97 16.12
CA SER A 402 -11.94 -3.85 17.30
C SER A 402 -12.13 -5.32 16.87
N GLU A 403 -13.07 -5.57 15.97
CA GLU A 403 -13.35 -6.93 15.47
C GLU A 403 -12.16 -7.51 14.69
N HIS A 404 -11.48 -6.69 13.86
CA HIS A 404 -10.29 -7.11 13.13
C HIS A 404 -9.09 -7.37 14.06
N ILE A 405 -8.84 -6.50 15.02
CA ILE A 405 -7.78 -6.70 16.03
C ILE A 405 -8.03 -7.96 16.85
N ALA A 406 -9.27 -8.24 17.24
CA ALA A 406 -9.61 -9.46 17.94
C ALA A 406 -9.24 -10.73 17.15
N GLN A 407 -9.48 -10.74 15.85
CA GLN A 407 -9.10 -11.87 14.98
C GLN A 407 -7.59 -11.92 14.71
N MET A 408 -6.94 -10.78 14.57
CA MET A 408 -5.49 -10.69 14.49
C MET A 408 -4.82 -11.30 15.74
N LYS A 409 -5.31 -10.97 16.93
CA LYS A 409 -4.80 -11.56 18.19
C LYS A 409 -4.93 -13.07 18.18
N LYS A 410 -6.05 -13.63 17.72
CA LYS A 410 -6.21 -15.08 17.60
C LYS A 410 -5.20 -15.71 16.65
N ALA A 411 -4.93 -15.08 15.51
CA ALA A 411 -3.91 -15.57 14.58
C ALA A 411 -2.53 -15.68 15.26
N VAL A 412 -2.16 -14.71 16.10
CA VAL A 412 -0.89 -14.72 16.81
C VAL A 412 -0.91 -15.71 18.00
N LEU A 413 -1.93 -15.66 18.84
CA LEU A 413 -1.95 -16.34 20.13
C LEU A 413 -2.42 -17.80 20.04
N GLU A 414 -3.34 -18.09 19.13
CA GLU A 414 -3.92 -19.43 18.95
C GLU A 414 -3.28 -20.17 17.76
N ASP A 415 -3.03 -19.46 16.65
CA ASP A 415 -2.57 -20.08 15.40
C ASP A 415 -1.03 -20.02 15.23
N GLY A 416 -0.33 -19.21 16.05
CA GLY A 416 1.14 -19.16 16.05
C GLY A 416 1.76 -18.33 14.90
N VAL A 417 1.01 -17.40 14.34
CA VAL A 417 1.51 -16.49 13.30
C VAL A 417 2.53 -15.52 13.90
N ASP A 418 3.69 -15.39 13.26
CA ASP A 418 4.69 -14.37 13.59
C ASP A 418 4.31 -13.03 12.94
N LEU A 419 3.73 -12.13 13.73
CA LEU A 419 3.26 -10.82 13.31
C LEU A 419 4.03 -9.70 14.00
N MET A 420 4.65 -8.83 13.21
CA MET A 420 5.49 -7.73 13.68
C MET A 420 4.68 -6.55 14.25
N GLY A 421 3.52 -6.25 13.65
CA GLY A 421 2.77 -5.07 14.02
C GLY A 421 1.48 -4.87 13.22
N PHE A 422 0.81 -3.76 13.55
CA PHE A 422 -0.46 -3.35 12.98
C PHE A 422 -0.52 -1.84 12.84
N THR A 423 -0.69 -1.35 11.60
CA THR A 423 -0.79 0.08 11.28
C THR A 423 -2.06 0.36 10.47
N PRO A 424 -3.16 0.80 11.12
CA PRO A 424 -4.37 1.19 10.42
C PRO A 424 -4.10 2.26 9.37
N TRP A 425 -4.78 2.14 8.23
CA TRP A 425 -4.64 3.05 7.11
C TRP A 425 -5.31 4.39 7.36
N GLY A 426 -4.62 5.44 6.95
CA GLY A 426 -5.13 6.79 7.00
C GLY A 426 -5.33 7.28 8.44
N CYS A 427 -4.42 6.94 9.36
CA CYS A 427 -4.50 7.36 10.77
C CYS A 427 -4.73 8.86 10.95
N LEU A 428 -4.28 9.67 10.01
CA LEU A 428 -4.66 11.03 9.69
C LEU A 428 -5.52 10.99 8.43
N ASP A 429 -6.65 11.69 8.37
CA ASP A 429 -7.47 11.75 7.16
C ASP A 429 -6.62 12.15 5.95
N CYS A 430 -6.86 11.50 4.83
CA CYS A 430 -6.06 11.65 3.62
C CYS A 430 -6.95 11.62 2.37
N VAL A 431 -6.37 12.01 1.23
CA VAL A 431 -7.02 11.84 -0.07
C VAL A 431 -7.17 10.35 -0.38
N SER A 432 -8.38 9.88 -0.61
CA SER A 432 -8.63 8.49 -1.00
C SER A 432 -7.97 8.19 -2.34
N PHE A 433 -7.17 7.14 -2.43
CA PHE A 433 -6.46 6.79 -3.66
C PHE A 433 -7.42 6.50 -4.82
N GLY A 434 -8.40 5.62 -4.63
CA GLY A 434 -9.29 5.16 -5.71
C GLY A 434 -10.26 6.22 -6.20
N THR A 435 -10.72 7.12 -5.33
CA THR A 435 -11.74 8.12 -5.67
C THR A 435 -11.23 9.54 -5.74
N GLY A 436 -10.06 9.84 -5.17
CA GLY A 436 -9.54 11.20 -5.08
C GLY A 436 -10.34 12.11 -4.13
N GLN A 437 -11.16 11.53 -3.24
CA GLN A 437 -12.02 12.27 -2.32
C GLN A 437 -11.37 12.45 -0.95
N TYR A 438 -11.61 13.61 -0.33
CA TYR A 438 -11.35 13.85 1.10
C TYR A 438 -12.46 13.28 1.98
N SER A 439 -13.69 13.23 1.48
CA SER A 439 -14.87 12.76 2.24
C SER A 439 -14.87 11.28 2.58
N LYS A 440 -14.11 10.45 1.85
CA LYS A 440 -13.90 9.04 2.21
C LYS A 440 -12.79 8.93 3.26
N ARG A 441 -13.16 9.10 4.53
CA ARG A 441 -12.25 9.25 5.65
C ARG A 441 -11.95 7.92 6.35
N TYR A 442 -10.70 7.75 6.75
CA TYR A 442 -10.21 6.54 7.45
C TYR A 442 -9.65 6.84 8.85
N GLY A 443 -9.31 8.11 9.11
CA GLY A 443 -8.43 8.51 10.21
C GLY A 443 -9.05 8.48 11.59
N PHE A 444 -8.18 8.47 12.59
CA PHE A 444 -8.45 8.81 13.97
C PHE A 444 -8.44 10.34 14.18
N ILE A 445 -7.76 11.03 13.27
CA ILE A 445 -7.61 12.48 13.25
C ILE A 445 -8.33 13.02 12.02
N TYR A 446 -9.35 13.82 12.26
CA TYR A 446 -10.09 14.53 11.22
C TYR A 446 -9.25 15.69 10.72
N VAL A 447 -9.22 15.89 9.41
CA VAL A 447 -8.64 17.08 8.78
C VAL A 447 -9.76 17.85 8.08
N ASP A 448 -9.89 19.13 8.42
CA ASP A 448 -10.88 20.02 7.80
C ASP A 448 -10.48 20.38 6.38
N ARG A 449 -10.74 19.45 5.47
CA ARG A 449 -10.59 19.60 4.02
C ARG A 449 -11.67 18.79 3.32
N ASN A 450 -12.36 19.41 2.38
CA ASN A 450 -13.53 18.86 1.71
C ASN A 450 -13.30 18.68 0.21
N ASP A 451 -14.17 17.89 -0.44
CA ASP A 451 -14.07 17.57 -1.87
C ASP A 451 -14.22 18.81 -2.78
N ASP A 452 -14.86 19.85 -2.31
CA ASP A 452 -15.00 21.16 -2.98
C ASP A 452 -13.84 22.12 -2.70
N GLU A 453 -12.75 21.62 -2.13
CA GLU A 453 -11.56 22.38 -1.73
C GLU A 453 -11.75 23.38 -0.58
N THR A 454 -12.90 23.38 0.06
CA THR A 454 -13.13 24.15 1.30
C THR A 454 -12.47 23.50 2.51
N GLY A 455 -12.36 24.27 3.60
CA GLY A 455 -11.71 23.86 4.84
C GLY A 455 -10.38 24.58 5.06
N ASN A 456 -9.88 24.50 6.29
CA ASN A 456 -8.70 25.24 6.74
C ASN A 456 -7.54 24.33 7.21
N PHE A 457 -7.63 23.05 6.92
CA PHE A 457 -6.66 22.01 7.34
C PHE A 457 -6.53 21.83 8.86
N ALA A 458 -7.45 22.34 9.67
CA ALA A 458 -7.43 22.09 11.11
C ALA A 458 -7.58 20.61 11.44
N ARG A 459 -6.89 20.16 12.50
CA ARG A 459 -6.95 18.79 12.98
C ARG A 459 -7.89 18.70 14.18
N SER A 460 -8.73 17.65 14.19
CA SER A 460 -9.61 17.33 15.32
C SER A 460 -9.55 15.85 15.64
N LYS A 461 -9.56 15.51 16.92
CA LYS A 461 -9.59 14.11 17.35
C LYS A 461 -11.00 13.55 17.16
N LYS A 462 -11.11 12.36 16.59
CA LYS A 462 -12.36 11.59 16.53
C LYS A 462 -12.51 10.73 17.80
N LYS A 463 -13.68 10.19 18.06
CA LYS A 463 -13.90 9.25 19.17
C LYS A 463 -12.94 8.06 19.13
N SER A 464 -12.65 7.57 17.94
CA SER A 464 -11.70 6.49 17.72
C SER A 464 -10.26 6.81 18.13
N PHE A 465 -9.87 8.08 18.24
CA PHE A 465 -8.55 8.49 18.71
C PHE A 465 -8.27 7.99 20.15
N ASP A 466 -9.17 8.29 21.08
CA ASP A 466 -9.01 7.90 22.49
C ASP A 466 -9.16 6.38 22.67
N TRP A 467 -10.07 5.76 21.89
CA TRP A 467 -10.21 4.32 21.88
C TRP A 467 -8.89 3.64 21.43
N TYR A 468 -8.29 4.07 20.32
CA TYR A 468 -7.05 3.44 19.81
C TYR A 468 -5.86 3.71 20.73
N LYS A 469 -5.82 4.87 21.37
CA LYS A 469 -4.84 5.16 22.44
C LYS A 469 -4.90 4.11 23.56
N GLN A 470 -6.10 3.71 23.98
CA GLN A 470 -6.29 2.66 25.00
C GLN A 470 -5.86 1.27 24.47
N VAL A 471 -6.18 0.97 23.23
CA VAL A 471 -5.75 -0.28 22.57
C VAL A 471 -4.22 -0.39 22.63
N ILE A 472 -3.51 0.65 22.23
CA ILE A 472 -2.03 0.67 22.24
C ILE A 472 -1.48 0.58 23.67
N ALA A 473 -2.01 1.37 24.59
CA ALA A 473 -1.56 1.39 25.99
C ALA A 473 -1.72 0.03 26.67
N SER A 474 -2.76 -0.72 26.33
CA SER A 474 -3.04 -2.06 26.86
C SER A 474 -2.38 -3.19 26.05
N ASN A 475 -1.58 -2.87 25.02
CA ASN A 475 -1.05 -3.85 24.06
C ASN A 475 -2.15 -4.77 23.48
N GLY A 476 -3.31 -4.17 23.14
CA GLY A 476 -4.44 -4.86 22.55
C GLY A 476 -5.31 -5.67 23.54
N GLU A 477 -5.15 -5.49 24.82
CA GLU A 477 -5.98 -6.20 25.82
C GLU A 477 -7.35 -5.54 26.00
N GLN A 478 -7.47 -4.25 25.74
CA GLN A 478 -8.72 -3.48 25.79
C GLN A 478 -9.09 -3.07 24.35
N LEU A 479 -10.20 -3.63 23.85
CA LEU A 479 -10.72 -3.37 22.49
C LEU A 479 -12.08 -2.69 22.55
#